data_63d0ff746481b05d8619c66df5e4b211
#
_entry.id   63d0ff746481b05d8619c66df5e4b211
#
_cell.length_a   1.000
_cell.length_b   1.000
_cell.length_c   1.000
_cell.angle_alpha   90.00
_cell.angle_beta   90.00
_cell.angle_gamma   90.00
#
_symmetry.space_group_name_H-M   'P 1'
#
loop_
_entity.id
_entity.type
_entity.pdbx_description
1 polymer ?
#
loop_
_entity_poly.entity_id
_entity_poly.type
_entity_poly.pdbx_seq_one_letter_code
_entity_poly.pdbx_strand_id
1 'polypeptide(L)'
;MDLGLNGRVALITGADSGIGWNTAKLLLAEGAKVAVTDLDADELTKAAKDLDAPEDRLVAFPADVTDADSLAELHQQVREAFGPIDILVQSAGVTGAQGKFHEIDEEGWRSTLDIDLMGPVRVLREFIADLRTGGWGRVVLLASEDGVQPYDDEIPYCAAKAGVLALAKGLSRTYAREGLLVNAVSPAFIHTPMTDAMMTKRSEERGVSFDDAIESFLDEERPYMELKRRGEPEEAAAVIAFLCSDKASFVNGSNYRVDSGSVATF
;
A
#
# COMPACT_ATOMS: atom_id res chain seq x y z
N MET A 1 14.16 -10.78 15.14
CA MET A 1 14.71 -9.40 15.42
C MET A 1 13.57 -8.66 16.10
N ASP A 2 13.80 -8.07 17.23
CA ASP A 2 12.78 -7.20 17.84
C ASP A 2 12.70 -5.89 17.05
N LEU A 3 11.53 -5.60 16.49
CA LEU A 3 11.28 -4.42 15.66
C LEU A 3 10.90 -3.18 16.51
N GLY A 4 10.63 -3.33 17.80
CA GLY A 4 10.22 -2.24 18.70
C GLY A 4 8.81 -1.73 18.42
N LEU A 5 7.91 -2.60 17.94
CA LEU A 5 6.54 -2.25 17.55
C LEU A 5 5.51 -2.52 18.65
N ASN A 6 5.91 -3.17 19.73
CA ASN A 6 5.00 -3.51 20.81
C ASN A 6 4.29 -2.27 21.39
N GLY A 7 2.97 -2.29 21.38
CA GLY A 7 2.11 -1.21 21.86
C GLY A 7 1.98 0.00 20.91
N ARG A 8 2.67 0.04 19.77
CA ARG A 8 2.48 1.06 18.74
C ARG A 8 1.12 0.93 18.09
N VAL A 9 0.52 2.04 17.73
CA VAL A 9 -0.79 2.09 17.06
C VAL A 9 -0.57 2.31 15.56
N ALA A 10 -1.01 1.35 14.75
CA ALA A 10 -0.91 1.41 13.29
C ALA A 10 -2.28 1.50 12.63
N LEU A 11 -2.41 2.37 11.62
CA LEU A 11 -3.52 2.37 10.67
C LEU A 11 -3.01 1.82 9.33
N ILE A 12 -3.76 0.87 8.76
CA ILE A 12 -3.45 0.28 7.45
C ILE A 12 -4.68 0.40 6.56
N THR A 13 -4.53 1.06 5.41
CA THR A 13 -5.57 1.14 4.38
C THR A 13 -5.35 0.08 3.32
N GLY A 14 -6.39 -0.34 2.60
CA GLY A 14 -6.28 -1.44 1.63
C GLY A 14 -5.95 -2.76 2.34
N ALA A 15 -6.63 -3.05 3.45
CA ALA A 15 -6.26 -4.12 4.36
C ALA A 15 -7.26 -5.30 4.37
N ASP A 16 -8.18 -5.35 3.44
CA ASP A 16 -9.07 -6.50 3.23
C ASP A 16 -8.33 -7.71 2.62
N SER A 17 -7.19 -7.47 1.96
CA SER A 17 -6.45 -8.53 1.25
C SER A 17 -4.98 -8.14 0.99
N GLY A 18 -4.26 -9.01 0.30
CA GLY A 18 -2.96 -8.75 -0.30
C GLY A 18 -1.89 -8.21 0.66
N ILE A 19 -1.20 -7.15 0.23
CA ILE A 19 -0.06 -6.57 0.96
C ILE A 19 -0.53 -5.91 2.26
N GLY A 20 -1.66 -5.19 2.24
CA GLY A 20 -2.20 -4.52 3.42
C GLY A 20 -2.57 -5.51 4.52
N TRP A 21 -3.29 -6.57 4.19
CA TRP A 21 -3.65 -7.63 5.14
C TRP A 21 -2.43 -8.32 5.73
N ASN A 22 -1.46 -8.70 4.90
CA ASN A 22 -0.23 -9.36 5.37
C ASN A 22 0.63 -8.42 6.23
N THR A 23 0.59 -7.12 5.95
CA THR A 23 1.23 -6.11 6.80
C THR A 23 0.53 -6.04 8.16
N ALA A 24 -0.82 -6.03 8.20
CA ALA A 24 -1.58 -6.04 9.44
C ALA A 24 -1.23 -7.28 10.29
N LYS A 25 -1.22 -8.46 9.68
CA LYS A 25 -0.84 -9.72 10.32
C LYS A 25 0.55 -9.65 10.95
N LEU A 26 1.53 -9.12 10.22
CA LEU A 26 2.90 -9.03 10.71
C LEU A 26 3.05 -8.01 11.83
N LEU A 27 2.43 -6.82 11.73
CA LEU A 27 2.47 -5.82 12.79
C LEU A 27 1.78 -6.30 14.08
N LEU A 28 0.66 -7.04 13.97
CA LEU A 28 0.01 -7.70 15.11
C LEU A 28 0.92 -8.73 15.76
N ALA A 29 1.64 -9.53 14.99
CA ALA A 29 2.60 -10.51 15.50
C ALA A 29 3.77 -9.85 16.25
N GLU A 30 4.18 -8.65 15.84
CA GLU A 30 5.21 -7.83 16.49
C GLU A 30 4.66 -7.02 17.70
N GLY A 31 3.39 -7.23 18.08
CA GLY A 31 2.79 -6.64 19.28
C GLY A 31 2.16 -5.26 19.09
N ALA A 32 2.01 -4.77 17.87
CA ALA A 32 1.30 -3.53 17.59
C ALA A 32 -0.21 -3.66 17.84
N LYS A 33 -0.87 -2.53 18.07
CA LYS A 33 -2.30 -2.37 17.92
C LYS A 33 -2.57 -1.92 16.48
N VAL A 34 -3.50 -2.56 15.79
CA VAL A 34 -3.74 -2.32 14.36
C VAL A 34 -5.19 -1.96 14.10
N ALA A 35 -5.41 -0.81 13.50
CA ALA A 35 -6.66 -0.46 12.85
C ALA A 35 -6.54 -0.77 11.35
N VAL A 36 -7.47 -1.57 10.83
CA VAL A 36 -7.55 -1.89 9.41
C VAL A 36 -8.74 -1.19 8.77
N THR A 37 -8.56 -0.72 7.55
CA THR A 37 -9.64 -0.08 6.78
C THR A 37 -9.57 -0.45 5.31
N ASP A 38 -10.74 -0.60 4.72
CA ASP A 38 -10.97 -0.77 3.29
C ASP A 38 -12.35 -0.24 2.92
N LEU A 39 -12.67 -0.19 1.63
CA LEU A 39 -13.95 0.30 1.12
C LEU A 39 -15.09 -0.68 1.39
N ASP A 40 -14.87 -1.98 1.17
CA ASP A 40 -15.89 -3.02 1.33
C ASP A 40 -15.95 -3.49 2.79
N ALA A 41 -17.04 -3.12 3.47
CA ALA A 41 -17.25 -3.45 4.89
C ALA A 41 -17.36 -4.96 5.15
N ASP A 42 -17.94 -5.73 4.23
CA ASP A 42 -18.15 -7.16 4.39
C ASP A 42 -16.83 -7.93 4.21
N GLU A 43 -16.07 -7.60 3.17
CA GLU A 43 -14.74 -8.20 2.94
C GLU A 43 -13.75 -7.80 4.04
N LEU A 44 -13.75 -6.54 4.48
CA LEU A 44 -12.94 -6.08 5.60
C LEU A 44 -13.26 -6.84 6.90
N THR A 45 -14.54 -7.07 7.18
CA THR A 45 -14.97 -7.83 8.36
C THR A 45 -14.47 -9.27 8.33
N LYS A 46 -14.51 -9.92 7.17
CA LYS A 46 -13.96 -11.27 6.98
C LYS A 46 -12.44 -11.27 7.18
N ALA A 47 -11.75 -10.35 6.52
CA ALA A 47 -10.31 -10.20 6.60
C ALA A 47 -9.82 -9.96 8.04
N ALA A 48 -10.52 -9.09 8.78
CA ALA A 48 -10.21 -8.83 10.19
C ALA A 48 -10.42 -10.08 11.07
N LYS A 49 -11.47 -10.87 10.82
CA LYS A 49 -11.70 -12.12 11.53
C LYS A 49 -10.58 -13.15 11.27
N ASP A 50 -10.07 -13.20 10.04
CA ASP A 50 -9.01 -14.14 9.66
C ASP A 50 -7.64 -13.74 10.23
N LEU A 51 -7.46 -12.50 10.68
CA LEU A 51 -6.28 -12.05 11.43
C LEU A 51 -6.23 -12.64 12.86
N ASP A 52 -7.34 -13.13 13.39
CA ASP A 52 -7.47 -13.84 14.67
C ASP A 52 -6.75 -13.14 15.84
N ALA A 53 -6.93 -11.83 15.95
CA ALA A 53 -6.33 -11.02 17.00
C ALA A 53 -7.38 -10.53 17.99
N PRO A 54 -7.02 -10.31 19.28
CA PRO A 54 -7.96 -9.83 20.28
C PRO A 54 -8.41 -8.38 19.99
N GLU A 55 -9.64 -8.04 20.40
CA GLU A 55 -10.28 -6.72 20.15
C GLU A 55 -9.50 -5.53 20.75
N ASP A 56 -8.70 -5.75 21.78
CA ASP A 56 -7.83 -4.71 22.36
C ASP A 56 -6.58 -4.43 21.51
N ARG A 57 -6.38 -5.20 20.43
CA ARG A 57 -5.26 -5.02 19.49
C ARG A 57 -5.64 -4.89 18.02
N LEU A 58 -6.85 -5.28 17.65
CA LEU A 58 -7.34 -5.17 16.26
C LEU A 58 -8.74 -4.56 16.22
N VAL A 59 -8.90 -3.53 15.40
CA VAL A 59 -10.21 -2.96 15.02
C VAL A 59 -10.29 -2.83 13.51
N ALA A 60 -11.51 -2.90 12.98
CA ALA A 60 -11.78 -2.78 11.55
C ALA A 60 -12.90 -1.77 11.34
N PHE A 61 -12.62 -0.71 10.58
CA PHE A 61 -13.58 0.35 10.25
C PHE A 61 -13.55 0.60 8.75
N PRO A 62 -14.65 0.42 8.03
CA PRO A 62 -14.70 0.69 6.61
C PRO A 62 -14.57 2.19 6.34
N ALA A 63 -13.83 2.55 5.27
CA ALA A 63 -13.75 3.93 4.83
C ALA A 63 -13.40 4.04 3.35
N ASP A 64 -13.92 5.08 2.71
CA ASP A 64 -13.58 5.48 1.36
C ASP A 64 -12.47 6.54 1.39
N VAL A 65 -11.31 6.23 0.82
CA VAL A 65 -10.16 7.15 0.74
C VAL A 65 -10.41 8.34 -0.19
N THR A 66 -11.47 8.29 -0.99
CA THR A 66 -11.88 9.40 -1.87
C THR A 66 -12.82 10.39 -1.18
N ASP A 67 -13.39 10.02 -0.03
CA ASP A 67 -14.34 10.83 0.75
C ASP A 67 -13.70 11.37 2.05
N ALA A 68 -13.64 12.69 2.16
CA ALA A 68 -13.07 13.35 3.34
C ALA A 68 -13.91 13.15 4.62
N ASP A 69 -15.23 13.09 4.50
CA ASP A 69 -16.12 12.88 5.65
C ASP A 69 -15.99 11.44 6.17
N SER A 70 -15.88 10.46 5.28
CA SER A 70 -15.58 9.07 5.61
C SER A 70 -14.23 8.93 6.36
N LEU A 71 -13.20 9.66 5.93
CA LEU A 71 -11.91 9.66 6.60
C LEU A 71 -11.93 10.35 7.97
N ALA A 72 -12.71 11.40 8.13
CA ALA A 72 -12.89 12.06 9.43
C ALA A 72 -13.60 11.13 10.44
N GLU A 73 -14.60 10.37 9.99
CA GLU A 73 -15.26 9.34 10.81
C GLU A 73 -14.29 8.22 11.18
N LEU A 74 -13.53 7.71 10.22
CA LEU A 74 -12.46 6.72 10.48
C LEU A 74 -11.48 7.22 11.54
N HIS A 75 -11.03 8.46 11.44
CA HIS A 75 -10.10 9.06 12.41
C HIS A 75 -10.68 9.09 13.82
N GLN A 76 -11.94 9.52 13.94
CA GLN A 76 -12.63 9.52 15.23
C GLN A 76 -12.70 8.10 15.82
N GLN A 77 -13.15 7.11 15.05
CA GLN A 77 -13.29 5.72 15.48
C GLN A 77 -11.94 5.12 15.92
N VAL A 78 -10.87 5.34 15.16
CA VAL A 78 -9.53 4.87 15.51
C VAL A 78 -9.03 5.53 16.80
N ARG A 79 -9.23 6.84 16.96
CA ARG A 79 -8.84 7.55 18.19
C ARG A 79 -9.61 7.12 19.41
N GLU A 80 -10.89 6.80 19.28
CA GLU A 80 -11.71 6.26 20.39
C GLU A 80 -11.24 4.86 20.80
N ALA A 81 -10.84 4.02 19.84
CA ALA A 81 -10.38 2.67 20.10
C ALA A 81 -8.96 2.61 20.68
N PHE A 82 -8.00 3.34 20.14
CA PHE A 82 -6.57 3.17 20.42
C PHE A 82 -5.81 4.45 20.78
N GLY A 83 -6.44 5.62 20.61
CA GLY A 83 -5.75 6.91 20.69
C GLY A 83 -5.09 7.31 19.37
N PRO A 84 -4.13 8.26 19.41
CA PRO A 84 -3.45 8.72 18.20
C PRO A 84 -2.61 7.60 17.58
N ILE A 85 -2.55 7.58 16.24
CA ILE A 85 -1.71 6.61 15.53
C ILE A 85 -0.23 7.01 15.52
N ASP A 86 0.64 6.02 15.62
CA ASP A 86 2.09 6.14 15.48
C ASP A 86 2.56 5.80 14.05
N ILE A 87 1.81 4.92 13.38
CA ILE A 87 2.18 4.31 12.09
C ILE A 87 1.01 4.43 11.12
N LEU A 88 1.31 4.84 9.89
CA LEU A 88 0.40 4.78 8.76
C LEU A 88 1.01 3.95 7.64
N VAL A 89 0.32 2.91 7.21
CA VAL A 89 0.62 2.16 5.99
C VAL A 89 -0.50 2.43 4.98
N GLN A 90 -0.21 3.21 3.96
CA GLN A 90 -1.15 3.55 2.90
C GLN A 90 -1.00 2.55 1.76
N SER A 91 -1.85 1.51 1.76
CA SER A 91 -1.82 0.43 0.78
C SER A 91 -3.05 0.39 -0.14
N ALA A 92 -4.12 1.12 0.20
CA ALA A 92 -5.30 1.23 -0.66
C ALA A 92 -4.94 1.77 -2.04
N GLY A 93 -5.47 1.13 -3.08
CA GLY A 93 -5.26 1.50 -4.47
C GLY A 93 -5.92 0.53 -5.43
N VAL A 94 -6.00 0.94 -6.68
CA VAL A 94 -6.61 0.16 -7.78
C VAL A 94 -5.66 0.14 -8.99
N THR A 95 -5.86 -0.77 -9.93
CA THR A 95 -5.14 -0.74 -11.22
C THR A 95 -5.51 0.48 -12.07
N GLY A 96 -6.68 1.05 -11.81
CA GLY A 96 -7.19 2.20 -12.55
C GLY A 96 -7.57 1.88 -14.00
N ALA A 97 -7.69 2.94 -14.80
CA ALA A 97 -8.03 2.84 -16.21
C ALA A 97 -6.83 2.33 -17.03
N GLN A 98 -7.08 1.32 -17.84
CA GLN A 98 -6.10 0.67 -18.71
C GLN A 98 -6.44 0.86 -20.18
N GLY A 99 -5.43 0.88 -21.04
CA GLY A 99 -5.52 1.05 -22.46
C GLY A 99 -4.44 2.01 -22.99
N LYS A 100 -4.41 2.21 -24.32
CA LYS A 100 -3.48 3.19 -24.90
C LYS A 100 -3.86 4.61 -24.51
N PHE A 101 -2.89 5.49 -24.43
CA PHE A 101 -3.08 6.88 -23.97
C PHE A 101 -4.30 7.60 -24.58
N HIS A 102 -4.54 7.44 -25.86
CA HIS A 102 -5.65 8.11 -26.56
C HIS A 102 -7.01 7.41 -26.41
N GLU A 103 -7.04 6.23 -25.82
CA GLU A 103 -8.25 5.42 -25.55
C GLU A 103 -8.77 5.65 -24.13
N ILE A 104 -7.92 6.13 -23.23
CA ILE A 104 -8.30 6.44 -21.84
C ILE A 104 -8.92 7.83 -21.80
N ASP A 105 -10.19 7.89 -21.42
CA ASP A 105 -10.94 9.14 -21.30
C ASP A 105 -10.55 9.94 -20.04
N GLU A 106 -11.06 11.16 -19.93
CA GLU A 106 -10.77 12.03 -18.80
C GLU A 106 -11.29 11.48 -17.47
N GLU A 107 -12.38 10.73 -17.48
CA GLU A 107 -12.96 10.11 -16.28
C GLU A 107 -12.07 8.99 -15.77
N GLY A 108 -11.53 8.14 -16.65
CA GLY A 108 -10.55 7.11 -16.30
C GLY A 108 -9.29 7.70 -15.69
N TRP A 109 -8.80 8.83 -16.20
CA TRP A 109 -7.70 9.58 -15.61
C TRP A 109 -8.04 10.11 -14.21
N ARG A 110 -9.21 10.77 -14.08
CA ARG A 110 -9.64 11.38 -12.82
C ARG A 110 -9.83 10.34 -11.72
N SER A 111 -10.54 9.26 -12.01
CA SER A 111 -10.82 8.20 -11.03
C SER A 111 -9.54 7.52 -10.55
N THR A 112 -8.61 7.20 -11.47
CA THR A 112 -7.31 6.60 -11.09
C THR A 112 -6.49 7.54 -10.22
N LEU A 113 -6.34 8.81 -10.60
CA LEU A 113 -5.60 9.79 -9.81
C LEU A 113 -6.28 10.10 -8.47
N ASP A 114 -7.60 10.08 -8.42
CA ASP A 114 -8.35 10.35 -7.20
C ASP A 114 -8.15 9.28 -6.13
N ILE A 115 -8.11 8.01 -6.52
CA ILE A 115 -7.86 6.90 -5.62
C ILE A 115 -6.36 6.78 -5.31
N ASP A 116 -5.51 6.63 -6.33
CA ASP A 116 -4.12 6.21 -6.15
C ASP A 116 -3.14 7.33 -5.77
N LEU A 117 -3.53 8.59 -5.94
CA LEU A 117 -2.73 9.76 -5.55
C LEU A 117 -3.44 10.64 -4.52
N MET A 118 -4.66 11.08 -4.80
CA MET A 118 -5.38 11.97 -3.89
C MET A 118 -5.91 11.24 -2.65
N GLY A 119 -6.23 9.94 -2.74
CA GLY A 119 -6.54 9.10 -1.59
C GLY A 119 -5.42 9.13 -0.54
N PRO A 120 -4.17 8.73 -0.88
CA PRO A 120 -3.01 8.91 0.00
C PRO A 120 -2.85 10.32 0.57
N VAL A 121 -3.08 11.37 -0.24
CA VAL A 121 -3.01 12.76 0.23
C VAL A 121 -4.09 13.05 1.28
N ARG A 122 -5.34 12.60 1.08
CA ARG A 122 -6.44 12.82 2.02
C ARG A 122 -6.19 12.10 3.34
N VAL A 123 -5.83 10.80 3.29
CA VAL A 123 -5.50 10.01 4.48
C VAL A 123 -4.36 10.66 5.27
N LEU A 124 -3.29 11.05 4.60
CA LEU A 124 -2.17 11.74 5.25
C LEU A 124 -2.60 13.06 5.90
N ARG A 125 -3.41 13.86 5.24
CA ARG A 125 -3.90 15.14 5.80
C ARG A 125 -4.74 14.93 7.04
N GLU A 126 -5.54 13.91 7.07
CA GLU A 126 -6.39 13.58 8.23
C GLU A 126 -5.56 13.13 9.43
N PHE A 127 -4.58 12.26 9.22
CA PHE A 127 -3.83 11.62 10.32
C PHE A 127 -2.48 12.28 10.63
N ILE A 128 -2.04 13.28 9.88
CA ILE A 128 -0.70 13.86 10.03
C ILE A 128 -0.44 14.47 11.42
N ALA A 129 -1.46 14.99 12.09
CA ALA A 129 -1.34 15.54 13.43
C ALA A 129 -0.99 14.46 14.44
N ASP A 130 -1.64 13.30 14.37
CA ASP A 130 -1.40 12.16 15.23
C ASP A 130 0.03 11.64 15.07
N LEU A 131 0.44 11.40 13.83
CA LEU A 131 1.75 10.87 13.47
C LEU A 131 2.94 11.73 13.95
N ARG A 132 2.69 12.99 14.26
CA ARG A 132 3.70 13.95 14.76
C ARG A 132 3.67 14.14 16.27
N THR A 133 2.60 13.72 16.95
CA THR A 133 2.33 14.08 18.35
C THR A 133 3.39 13.55 19.32
N GLY A 134 3.88 12.34 19.13
CA GLY A 134 4.80 11.67 20.07
C GLY A 134 6.28 11.90 19.80
N GLY A 135 6.66 12.68 18.79
CA GLY A 135 8.06 12.79 18.34
C GLY A 135 8.63 11.50 17.77
N TRP A 136 7.75 10.54 17.43
CA TRP A 136 8.05 9.28 16.78
C TRP A 136 6.86 8.90 15.89
N GLY A 137 7.06 8.86 14.61
CA GLY A 137 6.04 8.47 13.64
C GLY A 137 6.65 7.77 12.44
N ARG A 138 5.89 6.88 11.82
CA ARG A 138 6.28 6.15 10.60
C ARG A 138 5.16 6.18 9.58
N VAL A 139 5.52 6.52 8.36
CA VAL A 139 4.61 6.43 7.21
C VAL A 139 5.27 5.60 6.12
N VAL A 140 4.55 4.60 5.63
CA VAL A 140 4.93 3.83 4.46
C VAL A 140 3.84 3.99 3.41
N LEU A 141 4.21 4.53 2.25
CA LEU A 141 3.31 4.69 1.12
C LEU A 141 3.58 3.60 0.08
N LEU A 142 2.54 2.83 -0.28
CA LEU A 142 2.64 1.86 -1.36
C LEU A 142 2.61 2.61 -2.71
N ALA A 143 3.80 2.70 -3.31
CA ALA A 143 3.96 3.08 -4.70
C ALA A 143 3.86 1.83 -5.59
N SER A 144 4.60 1.76 -6.65
CA SER A 144 4.76 0.63 -7.57
C SER A 144 6.09 0.75 -8.29
N GLU A 145 6.57 -0.35 -8.89
CA GLU A 145 7.63 -0.27 -9.89
C GLU A 145 7.25 0.66 -11.06
N ASP A 146 5.96 0.71 -11.39
CA ASP A 146 5.39 1.54 -12.46
C ASP A 146 5.59 3.04 -12.24
N GLY A 147 5.74 3.46 -10.99
CA GLY A 147 6.11 4.84 -10.66
C GLY A 147 7.56 5.20 -11.03
N VAL A 148 8.40 4.21 -11.32
CA VAL A 148 9.81 4.37 -11.73
C VAL A 148 10.01 3.95 -13.19
N GLN A 149 9.34 2.90 -13.63
CA GLN A 149 9.38 2.34 -14.98
C GLN A 149 7.96 2.25 -15.54
N PRO A 150 7.45 3.33 -16.19
CA PRO A 150 6.08 3.37 -16.71
C PRO A 150 5.84 2.34 -17.84
N TYR A 151 4.64 1.77 -17.84
CA TYR A 151 4.13 0.90 -18.90
C TYR A 151 3.08 1.63 -19.74
N ASP A 152 2.95 1.26 -21.00
CA ASP A 152 2.23 2.07 -22.01
C ASP A 152 0.71 1.88 -22.00
N ASP A 153 0.21 0.87 -21.30
CA ASP A 153 -1.21 0.54 -21.19
C ASP A 153 -1.85 0.92 -19.84
N GLU A 154 -1.07 1.48 -18.89
CA GLU A 154 -1.54 1.89 -17.57
C GLU A 154 -0.94 3.24 -17.10
N ILE A 155 -0.79 4.17 -18.04
CA ILE A 155 -0.14 5.48 -17.79
C ILE A 155 -0.79 6.29 -16.64
N PRO A 156 -2.13 6.32 -16.44
CA PRO A 156 -2.72 7.01 -15.28
C PRO A 156 -2.21 6.46 -13.95
N TYR A 157 -2.12 5.14 -13.82
CA TYR A 157 -1.59 4.47 -12.63
C TYR A 157 -0.10 4.78 -12.43
N CYS A 158 0.71 4.69 -13.49
CA CYS A 158 2.13 5.05 -13.47
C CYS A 158 2.33 6.49 -12.97
N ALA A 159 1.55 7.44 -13.49
CA ALA A 159 1.60 8.85 -13.09
C ALA A 159 1.21 9.04 -11.61
N ALA A 160 0.15 8.34 -11.14
CA ALA A 160 -0.26 8.36 -9.74
C ALA A 160 0.86 7.84 -8.82
N LYS A 161 1.44 6.68 -9.14
CA LYS A 161 2.49 6.05 -8.33
C LYS A 161 3.82 6.81 -8.36
N ALA A 162 4.16 7.47 -9.47
CA ALA A 162 5.25 8.44 -9.51
C ALA A 162 4.96 9.65 -8.59
N GLY A 163 3.72 10.14 -8.56
CA GLY A 163 3.26 11.17 -7.63
C GLY A 163 3.40 10.76 -6.18
N VAL A 164 3.08 9.51 -5.83
CA VAL A 164 3.26 8.94 -4.47
C VAL A 164 4.73 8.95 -4.06
N LEU A 165 5.67 8.61 -4.96
CA LEU A 165 7.10 8.69 -4.67
C LEU A 165 7.55 10.13 -4.38
N ALA A 166 7.07 11.10 -5.16
CA ALA A 166 7.34 12.52 -4.94
C ALA A 166 6.73 13.00 -3.61
N LEU A 167 5.50 12.58 -3.29
CA LEU A 167 4.82 12.87 -2.02
C LEU A 167 5.62 12.34 -0.82
N ALA A 168 6.02 11.07 -0.85
CA ALA A 168 6.84 10.46 0.19
C ALA A 168 8.13 11.25 0.42
N LYS A 169 8.83 11.63 -0.65
CA LYS A 169 10.07 12.40 -0.57
C LYS A 169 9.85 13.80 -0.01
N GLY A 170 8.79 14.48 -0.44
CA GLY A 170 8.43 15.81 0.05
C GLY A 170 8.16 15.80 1.55
N LEU A 171 7.28 14.91 2.01
CA LEU A 171 6.90 14.77 3.43
C LEU A 171 8.08 14.38 4.32
N SER A 172 8.96 13.49 3.85
CA SER A 172 10.15 13.08 4.59
C SER A 172 11.06 14.27 4.94
N ARG A 173 11.14 15.27 4.07
CA ARG A 173 11.93 16.49 4.32
C ARG A 173 11.22 17.48 5.21
N THR A 174 9.88 17.52 5.13
CA THR A 174 9.07 18.46 5.88
C THR A 174 9.07 18.13 7.37
N TYR A 175 8.87 16.86 7.73
CA TYR A 175 8.54 16.45 9.10
C TYR A 175 9.59 15.63 9.83
N ALA A 176 10.75 15.35 9.22
CA ALA A 176 11.79 14.53 9.85
C ALA A 176 12.28 15.08 11.21
N ARG A 177 12.36 16.41 11.34
CA ARG A 177 12.79 17.06 12.60
C ARG A 177 11.78 16.91 13.74
N GLU A 178 10.55 16.52 13.40
CA GLU A 178 9.48 16.25 14.35
C GLU A 178 9.38 14.75 14.70
N GLY A 179 10.32 13.94 14.19
CA GLY A 179 10.39 12.50 14.44
C GLY A 179 9.55 11.64 13.48
N LEU A 180 8.87 12.25 12.50
CA LEU A 180 8.10 11.53 11.48
C LEU A 180 9.00 11.14 10.30
N LEU A 181 9.16 9.82 10.09
CA LEU A 181 9.88 9.27 8.95
C LEU A 181 8.88 8.74 7.91
N VAL A 182 9.11 9.12 6.66
CA VAL A 182 8.22 8.77 5.55
C VAL A 182 9.01 8.09 4.45
N ASN A 183 8.63 6.88 4.08
CA ASN A 183 9.26 6.10 3.04
C ASN A 183 8.20 5.55 2.06
N ALA A 184 8.64 5.11 0.90
CA ALA A 184 7.82 4.40 -0.06
C ALA A 184 8.31 2.96 -0.23
N VAL A 185 7.38 2.07 -0.54
CA VAL A 185 7.66 0.71 -1.00
C VAL A 185 7.08 0.58 -2.41
N SER A 186 7.88 0.08 -3.34
CA SER A 186 7.51 -0.15 -4.73
C SER A 186 7.55 -1.65 -5.04
N PRO A 187 6.44 -2.38 -4.81
CA PRO A 187 6.33 -3.75 -5.26
C PRO A 187 6.24 -3.80 -6.79
N ALA A 188 6.64 -4.94 -7.36
CA ALA A 188 6.33 -5.30 -8.74
C ALA A 188 5.11 -6.22 -8.79
N PHE A 189 5.17 -7.29 -9.54
CA PHE A 189 4.09 -8.25 -9.73
C PHE A 189 3.95 -9.19 -8.52
N ILE A 190 3.13 -8.79 -7.55
CA ILE A 190 2.86 -9.53 -6.31
C ILE A 190 1.57 -10.34 -6.43
N HIS A 191 1.53 -11.52 -5.83
CA HIS A 191 0.36 -12.39 -5.75
C HIS A 191 -0.71 -11.76 -4.85
N THR A 192 -1.69 -11.11 -5.44
CA THR A 192 -2.81 -10.43 -4.78
C THR A 192 -4.08 -10.61 -5.58
N PRO A 193 -5.28 -10.41 -5.02
CA PRO A 193 -6.53 -10.45 -5.79
C PRO A 193 -6.51 -9.54 -7.03
N MET A 194 -5.86 -8.38 -6.93
CA MET A 194 -5.68 -7.44 -8.05
C MET A 194 -4.92 -8.08 -9.23
N THR A 195 -3.79 -8.71 -8.96
CA THR A 195 -2.99 -9.36 -10.01
C THR A 195 -3.58 -10.70 -10.46
N ASP A 196 -4.35 -11.38 -9.61
CA ASP A 196 -5.11 -12.57 -10.01
C ASP A 196 -6.21 -12.19 -11.00
N ALA A 197 -6.95 -11.10 -10.77
CA ALA A 197 -7.94 -10.61 -11.73
C ALA A 197 -7.29 -10.25 -13.07
N MET A 198 -6.11 -9.61 -13.06
CA MET A 198 -5.35 -9.29 -14.27
C MET A 198 -4.93 -10.56 -15.03
N MET A 199 -4.45 -11.59 -14.33
CA MET A 199 -4.04 -12.85 -14.97
C MET A 199 -5.23 -13.68 -15.44
N THR A 200 -6.36 -13.63 -14.74
CA THR A 200 -7.62 -14.24 -15.21
C THR A 200 -8.04 -13.62 -16.54
N LYS A 201 -8.06 -12.29 -16.62
CA LYS A 201 -8.38 -11.57 -17.86
C LYS A 201 -7.42 -11.97 -19.00
N ARG A 202 -6.09 -11.99 -18.75
CA ARG A 202 -5.08 -12.39 -19.75
C ARG A 202 -5.27 -13.84 -20.19
N SER A 203 -5.58 -14.75 -19.27
CA SER A 203 -5.88 -16.16 -19.57
C SER A 203 -7.06 -16.30 -20.53
N GLU A 204 -8.17 -15.59 -20.24
CA GLU A 204 -9.37 -15.56 -21.09
C GLU A 204 -9.09 -14.98 -22.48
N GLU A 205 -8.44 -13.82 -22.55
CA GLU A 205 -8.12 -13.14 -23.81
C GLU A 205 -7.20 -13.97 -24.72
N ARG A 206 -6.29 -14.75 -24.16
CA ARG A 206 -5.33 -15.57 -24.90
C ARG A 206 -5.78 -17.01 -25.10
N GLY A 207 -6.80 -17.45 -24.38
CA GLY A 207 -7.29 -18.84 -24.44
C GLY A 207 -6.26 -19.84 -23.89
N VAL A 208 -5.52 -19.47 -22.84
CA VAL A 208 -4.49 -20.27 -22.19
C VAL A 208 -4.84 -20.53 -20.73
N SER A 209 -4.09 -21.41 -20.05
CA SER A 209 -4.29 -21.62 -18.61
C SER A 209 -3.87 -20.39 -17.79
N PHE A 210 -4.30 -20.30 -16.52
CA PHE A 210 -3.91 -19.25 -15.61
C PHE A 210 -2.38 -19.22 -15.37
N ASP A 211 -1.77 -20.39 -15.25
CA ASP A 211 -0.32 -20.51 -15.07
C ASP A 211 0.45 -20.08 -16.32
N ASP A 212 -0.02 -20.45 -17.53
CA ASP A 212 0.57 -20.00 -18.79
C ASP A 212 0.41 -18.47 -18.95
N ALA A 213 -0.68 -17.89 -18.46
CA ALA A 213 -0.88 -16.43 -18.48
C ALA A 213 0.16 -15.74 -17.58
N ILE A 214 0.45 -16.26 -16.40
CA ILE A 214 1.51 -15.76 -15.50
C ILE A 214 2.88 -15.90 -16.18
N GLU A 215 3.23 -17.06 -16.73
CA GLU A 215 4.52 -17.30 -17.38
C GLU A 215 4.72 -16.34 -18.55
N SER A 216 3.71 -16.23 -19.42
CA SER A 216 3.77 -15.31 -20.56
C SER A 216 3.85 -13.85 -20.15
N PHE A 217 3.21 -13.45 -19.05
CA PHE A 217 3.29 -12.09 -18.52
C PHE A 217 4.70 -11.77 -18.01
N LEU A 218 5.30 -12.69 -17.25
CA LEU A 218 6.65 -12.54 -16.74
C LEU A 218 7.69 -12.45 -17.86
N ASP A 219 7.51 -13.20 -18.94
CA ASP A 219 8.47 -13.19 -20.05
C ASP A 219 8.30 -12.00 -21.00
N GLU A 220 7.06 -11.57 -21.26
CA GLU A 220 6.77 -10.55 -22.24
C GLU A 220 6.75 -9.14 -21.63
N GLU A 221 6.09 -8.98 -20.46
CA GLU A 221 5.83 -7.66 -19.85
C GLU A 221 6.80 -7.34 -18.70
N ARG A 222 7.36 -8.36 -18.06
CA ARG A 222 8.28 -8.20 -16.91
C ARG A 222 9.59 -8.99 -17.12
N PRO A 223 10.29 -8.84 -18.28
CA PRO A 223 11.44 -9.68 -18.64
C PRO A 223 12.60 -9.59 -17.64
N TYR A 224 12.72 -8.48 -16.89
CA TYR A 224 13.78 -8.26 -15.90
C TYR A 224 13.45 -8.79 -14.50
N MET A 225 12.26 -9.34 -14.27
CA MET A 225 11.97 -10.07 -13.02
C MET A 225 12.74 -11.39 -13.00
N GLU A 226 13.97 -11.37 -12.50
CA GLU A 226 14.93 -12.49 -12.61
C GLU A 226 14.54 -13.73 -11.80
N LEU A 227 13.72 -13.59 -10.75
CA LEU A 227 13.23 -14.75 -9.99
C LEU A 227 12.14 -15.53 -10.75
N LYS A 228 11.63 -15.01 -11.86
CA LYS A 228 10.63 -15.66 -12.74
C LYS A 228 9.43 -16.23 -11.98
N ARG A 229 8.96 -15.52 -10.96
CA ARG A 229 7.73 -15.79 -10.21
C ARG A 229 7.13 -14.49 -9.74
N ARG A 230 5.87 -14.52 -9.35
CA ARG A 230 5.28 -13.43 -8.57
C ARG A 230 5.97 -13.36 -7.21
N GLY A 231 6.09 -12.17 -6.66
CA GLY A 231 6.40 -11.99 -5.24
C GLY A 231 5.20 -12.38 -4.38
N GLU A 232 5.44 -12.82 -3.15
CA GLU A 232 4.38 -13.06 -2.19
C GLU A 232 4.09 -11.79 -1.38
N PRO A 233 2.83 -11.54 -0.95
CA PRO A 233 2.48 -10.36 -0.16
C PRO A 233 3.30 -10.22 1.11
N GLU A 234 3.67 -11.33 1.74
CA GLU A 234 4.53 -11.40 2.93
C GLU A 234 5.93 -10.83 2.67
N GLU A 235 6.46 -10.97 1.45
CA GLU A 235 7.77 -10.42 1.09
C GLU A 235 7.75 -8.89 1.08
N ALA A 236 6.65 -8.29 0.59
CA ALA A 236 6.44 -6.84 0.67
C ALA A 236 6.14 -6.39 2.11
N ALA A 237 5.28 -7.12 2.83
CA ALA A 237 4.93 -6.83 4.22
C ALA A 237 6.16 -6.82 5.15
N ALA A 238 7.14 -7.71 4.93
CA ALA A 238 8.38 -7.74 5.71
C ALA A 238 9.19 -6.45 5.56
N VAL A 239 9.29 -5.90 4.35
CA VAL A 239 9.96 -4.61 4.10
C VAL A 239 9.18 -3.46 4.73
N ILE A 240 7.85 -3.48 4.64
CA ILE A 240 6.98 -2.47 5.25
C ILE A 240 7.16 -2.49 6.78
N ALA A 241 7.10 -3.65 7.41
CA ALA A 241 7.27 -3.77 8.87
C ALA A 241 8.66 -3.29 9.32
N PHE A 242 9.73 -3.59 8.58
CA PHE A 242 11.04 -3.01 8.83
C PHE A 242 11.00 -1.48 8.79
N LEU A 243 10.39 -0.88 7.78
CA LEU A 243 10.30 0.58 7.63
C LEU A 243 9.44 1.24 8.72
N CYS A 244 8.45 0.53 9.26
CA CYS A 244 7.65 0.95 10.41
C CYS A 244 8.37 0.85 11.75
N SER A 245 9.54 0.23 11.82
CA SER A 245 10.22 -0.17 13.05
C SER A 245 11.23 0.86 13.57
N ASP A 246 11.71 0.62 14.80
CA ASP A 246 12.87 1.32 15.36
C ASP A 246 14.17 1.03 14.60
N LYS A 247 14.24 -0.10 13.88
CA LYS A 247 15.42 -0.50 13.11
C LYS A 247 15.64 0.35 11.87
N ALA A 248 14.58 1.03 11.40
CA ALA A 248 14.63 1.96 10.28
C ALA A 248 14.81 3.43 10.72
N SER A 249 15.28 3.70 11.94
CA SER A 249 15.36 5.05 12.53
C SER A 249 16.22 6.05 11.75
N PHE A 250 17.05 5.60 10.82
CA PHE A 250 17.86 6.45 9.94
C PHE A 250 17.46 6.31 8.45
N VAL A 251 16.31 5.68 8.18
CA VAL A 251 15.76 5.49 6.83
C VAL A 251 14.64 6.48 6.63
N ASN A 252 14.81 7.46 5.74
CA ASN A 252 13.83 8.50 5.50
C ASN A 252 13.86 9.01 4.06
N GLY A 253 12.71 9.09 3.41
CA GLY A 253 12.57 9.57 2.04
C GLY A 253 13.17 8.62 1.00
N SER A 254 13.21 7.33 1.31
CA SER A 254 13.70 6.27 0.42
C SER A 254 12.54 5.55 -0.25
N ASN A 255 12.79 5.04 -1.45
CA ASN A 255 11.93 4.09 -2.15
C ASN A 255 12.57 2.70 -2.08
N TYR A 256 11.89 1.76 -1.43
CA TYR A 256 12.32 0.37 -1.33
C TYR A 256 11.59 -0.47 -2.37
N ARG A 257 12.31 -0.94 -3.36
CA ARG A 257 11.75 -1.81 -4.39
C ARG A 257 11.71 -3.26 -3.89
N VAL A 258 10.56 -3.91 -4.13
CA VAL A 258 10.34 -5.35 -3.88
C VAL A 258 9.92 -5.93 -5.23
N ASP A 259 10.87 -6.00 -6.16
CA ASP A 259 10.61 -6.08 -7.59
C ASP A 259 11.40 -7.17 -8.32
N SER A 260 12.19 -8.00 -7.63
CA SER A 260 13.03 -9.03 -8.27
C SER A 260 13.94 -8.49 -9.37
N GLY A 261 14.31 -7.19 -9.34
CA GLY A 261 15.11 -6.55 -10.37
C GLY A 261 14.34 -6.08 -11.59
N SER A 262 12.99 -6.02 -11.53
CA SER A 262 12.13 -5.63 -12.65
C SER A 262 12.47 -4.24 -13.21
N VAL A 263 12.77 -3.28 -12.32
CA VAL A 263 13.18 -1.94 -12.75
C VAL A 263 14.64 -1.93 -13.18
N ALA A 264 14.90 -1.57 -14.42
CA ALA A 264 16.22 -1.61 -15.05
C ALA A 264 17.25 -0.54 -14.54
N THR A 265 16.92 0.19 -13.45
CA THR A 265 17.80 1.18 -12.84
C THR A 265 18.14 0.82 -11.39
N PHE A 266 19.24 1.38 -10.86
CA PHE A 266 19.61 1.27 -9.44
C PHE A 266 18.98 2.36 -8.58
#